data_8153d12767081fd9119f2e87df0de46f
#
_entry.id   8153d12767081fd9119f2e87df0de46f
#
_cell.length_a   1.000
_cell.length_b   1.000
_cell.length_c   1.000
_cell.angle_alpha   90.00
_cell.angle_beta   90.00
_cell.angle_gamma   90.00
#
_symmetry.space_group_name_H-M   'P 1'
#
loop_
_entity.id
_entity.type
_entity.pdbx_description
1 polymer ?
#
loop_
_entity_poly.entity_id
_entity_poly.type
_entity_poly.pdbx_seq_one_letter_code
_entity_poly.pdbx_strand_id
1 'polypeptide(L)'
;IPVAQLLADHFVRREGRFEVLHPERYSPTVFRRRSDVAVPITHDEPAQGFEVVEALSQNPTAEFRAAILNRDDRRPVMVKRRYGDEDAETVAVKAAADLGLLFLDGLADGIWIDAPQLDAGTVREIELMILQAARVRFSHTEYIACPGCGRTLYDLERTLETIKARTSHFRNLKIGVMGCIVNGPGEMADADYGYVGAAPGRITLYRGRTVVERNIPQEEALDRLLALIERDSNEKN
;
A
#
# COMPACT_ATOMS: atom_id res chain seq x y z
N ILE A 1 15.99 -2.23 -23.20
CA ILE A 1 15.54 -3.56 -23.67
C ILE A 1 14.05 -3.46 -23.91
N PRO A 2 13.51 -3.90 -25.08
CA PRO A 2 12.07 -3.91 -25.30
C PRO A 2 11.38 -4.77 -24.22
N VAL A 3 10.24 -4.33 -23.73
CA VAL A 3 9.45 -5.06 -22.71
C VAL A 3 9.17 -6.51 -23.14
N ALA A 4 8.94 -6.74 -24.45
CA ALA A 4 8.75 -8.06 -25.02
C ALA A 4 9.97 -8.98 -24.82
N GLN A 5 11.18 -8.44 -24.92
CA GLN A 5 12.43 -9.20 -24.69
C GLN A 5 12.58 -9.57 -23.21
N LEU A 6 12.29 -8.62 -22.31
CA LEU A 6 12.34 -8.84 -20.86
C LEU A 6 11.34 -9.92 -20.42
N LEU A 7 10.14 -9.90 -21.00
CA LEU A 7 9.13 -10.93 -20.75
C LEU A 7 9.55 -12.30 -21.34
N ALA A 8 10.16 -12.30 -22.52
CA ALA A 8 10.64 -13.53 -23.15
C ALA A 8 11.79 -14.20 -22.37
N ASP A 9 12.64 -13.39 -21.73
CA ASP A 9 13.79 -13.89 -20.96
C ASP A 9 13.40 -14.48 -19.59
N HIS A 10 12.19 -14.18 -19.09
CA HIS A 10 11.75 -14.56 -17.74
C HIS A 10 10.49 -15.40 -17.71
N PHE A 11 9.69 -15.34 -18.77
CA PHE A 11 8.44 -16.08 -18.88
C PHE A 11 8.35 -16.80 -20.20
N VAL A 12 7.95 -18.04 -20.16
CA VAL A 12 7.61 -18.80 -21.36
C VAL A 12 6.11 -19.10 -21.35
N ARG A 13 5.47 -18.95 -22.51
CA ARG A 13 4.06 -19.31 -22.66
C ARG A 13 3.98 -20.79 -23.06
N ARG A 14 3.51 -21.64 -22.14
CA ARG A 14 3.21 -23.05 -22.40
C ARG A 14 1.72 -23.30 -22.15
N GLU A 15 1.06 -23.96 -23.08
CA GLU A 15 -0.37 -24.36 -22.97
C GLU A 15 -1.30 -23.23 -22.54
N GLY A 16 -1.05 -22.00 -23.01
CA GLY A 16 -1.87 -20.83 -22.71
C GLY A 16 -1.59 -20.17 -21.36
N ARG A 17 -0.65 -20.67 -20.58
CA ARG A 17 -0.20 -20.10 -19.30
C ARG A 17 1.21 -19.53 -19.42
N PHE A 18 1.52 -18.51 -18.60
CA PHE A 18 2.89 -18.04 -18.45
C PHE A 18 3.57 -18.83 -17.34
N GLU A 19 4.70 -19.47 -17.65
CA GLU A 19 5.56 -20.13 -16.70
C GLU A 19 6.81 -19.28 -16.46
N VAL A 20 7.27 -19.22 -15.22
CA VAL A 20 8.49 -18.51 -14.84
C VAL A 20 9.68 -19.39 -15.21
N LEU A 21 10.59 -18.87 -16.04
CA LEU A 21 11.79 -19.62 -16.49
C LEU A 21 12.79 -19.90 -15.36
N HIS A 22 12.82 -19.05 -14.34
CA HIS A 22 13.75 -19.16 -13.20
C HIS A 22 12.98 -19.13 -11.88
N PRO A 23 12.20 -20.20 -11.54
CA PRO A 23 11.38 -20.24 -10.35
C PRO A 23 12.18 -20.06 -9.05
N GLU A 24 13.48 -20.40 -9.04
CA GLU A 24 14.39 -20.17 -7.91
C GLU A 24 14.65 -18.67 -7.65
N ARG A 25 14.54 -17.80 -8.66
CA ARG A 25 14.63 -16.34 -8.53
C ARG A 25 13.30 -15.72 -8.07
N TYR A 26 12.21 -16.43 -8.33
CA TYR A 26 10.83 -16.03 -8.02
C TYR A 26 10.19 -17.00 -7.00
N SER A 27 10.98 -17.57 -6.10
CA SER A 27 10.42 -18.46 -5.08
C SER A 27 9.30 -17.75 -4.31
N PRO A 28 8.28 -18.47 -3.82
CA PRO A 28 7.21 -17.86 -3.01
C PRO A 28 7.73 -17.08 -1.80
N THR A 29 8.96 -17.30 -1.39
CA THR A 29 9.67 -16.50 -0.37
C THR A 29 10.04 -15.10 -0.86
N VAL A 30 10.22 -14.86 -2.15
CA VAL A 30 10.43 -13.53 -2.72
C VAL A 30 9.11 -12.75 -2.75
N PHE A 31 7.98 -13.44 -2.94
CA PHE A 31 6.62 -12.88 -2.88
C PHE A 31 6.01 -12.93 -1.48
N ARG A 32 6.61 -13.61 -0.52
CA ARG A 32 6.21 -13.45 0.88
C ARG A 32 6.46 -12.01 1.25
N ARG A 33 5.37 -11.34 1.66
CA ARG A 33 5.49 -10.10 2.41
C ARG A 33 6.61 -10.31 3.41
N ARG A 34 7.73 -9.66 3.19
CA ARG A 34 8.74 -9.50 4.22
C ARG A 34 8.23 -8.43 5.19
N SER A 35 7.13 -8.76 5.88
CA SER A 35 6.59 -7.91 6.95
C SER A 35 7.62 -7.63 8.04
N ASP A 36 8.68 -8.45 8.10
CA ASP A 36 9.69 -8.40 9.13
C ASP A 36 10.98 -7.69 8.69
N VAL A 37 11.14 -7.38 7.41
CA VAL A 37 12.23 -6.54 6.94
C VAL A 37 11.75 -5.09 6.99
N ALA A 38 12.27 -4.34 7.94
CA ALA A 38 12.11 -2.89 7.95
C ALA A 38 12.70 -2.36 6.63
N VAL A 39 11.82 -1.95 5.70
CA VAL A 39 12.26 -1.28 4.47
C VAL A 39 12.90 0.04 4.91
N PRO A 40 14.23 0.20 4.80
CA PRO A 40 14.86 1.43 5.23
C PRO A 40 14.44 2.56 4.32
N ILE A 41 14.10 3.65 4.94
CA ILE A 41 13.89 4.95 4.31
C ILE A 41 15.08 5.77 4.79
N THR A 42 15.96 6.15 3.88
CA THR A 42 17.15 6.90 4.29
C THR A 42 17.22 8.21 3.54
N HIS A 43 17.60 9.25 4.26
CA HIS A 43 17.89 10.55 3.67
C HIS A 43 19.40 10.82 3.61
N ASP A 44 20.24 10.05 4.36
CA ASP A 44 21.65 10.36 4.52
C ASP A 44 22.59 9.30 3.95
N GLU A 45 22.58 8.07 4.44
CA GLU A 45 23.40 6.99 3.89
C GLU A 45 22.63 5.66 3.89
N PRO A 46 22.89 4.78 2.90
CA PRO A 46 22.25 3.48 2.88
C PRO A 46 22.60 2.70 4.14
N ALA A 47 21.61 2.08 4.76
CA ALA A 47 21.83 1.18 5.87
C ALA A 47 22.86 0.12 5.48
N GLN A 48 23.83 -0.16 6.35
CA GLN A 48 24.87 -1.16 6.10
C GLN A 48 24.21 -2.50 5.69
N GLY A 49 24.71 -3.09 4.61
CA GLY A 49 24.22 -4.38 4.11
C GLY A 49 23.27 -4.32 2.93
N PHE A 50 22.84 -3.14 2.49
CA PHE A 50 22.08 -2.97 1.25
C PHE A 50 23.00 -2.68 0.07
N GLU A 51 22.63 -3.19 -1.10
CA GLU A 51 23.19 -2.72 -2.36
C GLU A 51 22.29 -1.64 -2.93
N VAL A 52 22.84 -0.47 -3.20
CA VAL A 52 22.12 0.64 -3.83
C VAL A 52 22.22 0.50 -5.33
N VAL A 53 21.07 0.37 -5.98
CA VAL A 53 20.95 0.40 -7.44
C VAL A 53 20.33 1.74 -7.82
N GLU A 54 21.02 2.51 -8.66
CA GLU A 54 20.55 3.81 -9.15
C GLU A 54 20.24 3.71 -10.64
N ALA A 55 19.12 4.31 -11.07
CA ALA A 55 18.75 4.40 -12.48
C ALA A 55 18.84 5.86 -12.94
N LEU A 56 19.47 6.07 -14.09
CA LEU A 56 19.70 7.40 -14.66
C LEU A 56 18.96 7.63 -15.99
N SER A 57 18.48 6.57 -16.63
CA SER A 57 17.81 6.64 -17.93
C SER A 57 16.38 7.20 -17.83
N GLN A 58 15.80 7.48 -19.00
CA GLN A 58 14.38 7.88 -19.10
C GLN A 58 13.39 6.71 -18.94
N ASN A 59 13.90 5.47 -18.89
CA ASN A 59 13.10 4.29 -18.55
C ASN A 59 13.70 3.59 -17.32
N PRO A 60 13.57 4.20 -16.14
CA PRO A 60 14.23 3.72 -14.94
C PRO A 60 13.73 2.34 -14.49
N THR A 61 12.46 2.05 -14.67
CA THR A 61 11.89 0.74 -14.28
C THR A 61 12.56 -0.42 -15.04
N ALA A 62 12.80 -0.27 -16.34
CA ALA A 62 13.49 -1.28 -17.15
C ALA A 62 14.97 -1.39 -16.76
N GLU A 63 15.62 -0.25 -16.50
CA GLU A 63 17.01 -0.20 -16.06
C GLU A 63 17.19 -0.89 -14.69
N PHE A 64 16.36 -0.59 -13.72
CA PHE A 64 16.35 -1.27 -12.41
C PHE A 64 16.14 -2.77 -12.54
N ARG A 65 15.14 -3.19 -13.32
CA ARG A 65 14.88 -4.62 -13.54
C ARG A 65 16.08 -5.33 -14.15
N ALA A 66 16.67 -4.75 -15.18
CA ALA A 66 17.87 -5.33 -15.82
C ALA A 66 19.04 -5.41 -14.83
N ALA A 67 19.29 -4.36 -14.07
CA ALA A 67 20.36 -4.34 -13.07
C ALA A 67 20.13 -5.38 -11.96
N ILE A 68 18.91 -5.44 -11.41
CA ILE A 68 18.60 -6.33 -10.28
C ILE A 68 18.58 -7.80 -10.70
N LEU A 69 17.99 -8.13 -11.86
CA LEU A 69 17.84 -9.51 -12.31
C LEU A 69 19.14 -10.14 -12.80
N ASN A 70 20.10 -9.32 -13.25
CA ASN A 70 21.42 -9.79 -13.67
C ASN A 70 22.46 -9.90 -12.54
N ARG A 71 22.04 -9.70 -11.29
CA ARG A 71 22.93 -9.79 -10.12
C ARG A 71 23.14 -11.25 -9.70
N ASP A 72 24.37 -11.58 -9.38
CA ASP A 72 24.70 -12.83 -8.68
C ASP A 72 24.58 -12.72 -7.16
N ASP A 73 24.55 -11.50 -6.65
CA ASP A 73 24.48 -11.16 -5.24
C ASP A 73 23.03 -11.20 -4.72
N ARG A 74 22.85 -11.73 -3.50
CA ARG A 74 21.56 -11.83 -2.82
C ARG A 74 21.36 -10.78 -1.70
N ARG A 75 22.24 -9.79 -1.61
CA ARG A 75 22.05 -8.69 -0.66
C ARG A 75 20.76 -7.95 -0.94
N PRO A 76 20.09 -7.44 0.10
CA PRO A 76 18.92 -6.57 -0.08
C PRO A 76 19.21 -5.40 -1.00
N VAL A 77 18.25 -5.04 -1.84
CA VAL A 77 18.37 -3.98 -2.85
C VAL A 77 17.64 -2.73 -2.39
N MET A 78 18.34 -1.62 -2.37
CA MET A 78 17.77 -0.29 -2.26
C MET A 78 17.76 0.38 -3.64
N VAL A 79 16.57 0.71 -4.14
CA VAL A 79 16.43 1.42 -5.41
C VAL A 79 16.47 2.93 -5.17
N LYS A 80 17.39 3.61 -5.86
CA LYS A 80 17.60 5.05 -5.75
C LYS A 80 17.27 5.75 -7.06
N ARG A 81 16.50 6.86 -6.98
CA ARG A 81 16.21 7.71 -8.13
C ARG A 81 16.26 9.17 -7.73
N ARG A 82 16.93 9.98 -8.56
CA ARG A 82 17.01 11.42 -8.40
C ARG A 82 15.93 12.13 -9.19
N TYR A 83 15.28 13.10 -8.54
CA TYR A 83 14.30 14.03 -9.08
C TYR A 83 14.82 15.47 -8.83
N GLY A 84 14.91 16.27 -9.88
CA GLY A 84 15.60 17.56 -9.85
C GLY A 84 14.70 18.70 -9.37
N ASP A 85 14.01 19.37 -10.32
CA ASP A 85 13.34 20.63 -10.06
C ASP A 85 11.80 20.48 -9.92
N GLU A 86 11.29 19.26 -9.77
CA GLU A 86 9.87 18.99 -9.68
C GLU A 86 9.31 19.33 -8.29
N ASP A 87 8.03 19.72 -8.26
CA ASP A 87 7.27 19.88 -7.03
C ASP A 87 6.93 18.51 -6.40
N ALA A 88 6.43 18.51 -5.16
CA ALA A 88 6.17 17.30 -4.40
C ALA A 88 5.15 16.37 -5.08
N GLU A 89 4.10 16.90 -5.71
CA GLU A 89 3.08 16.11 -6.41
C GLU A 89 3.67 15.41 -7.63
N THR A 90 4.44 16.16 -8.43
CA THR A 90 5.14 15.61 -9.60
C THR A 90 6.15 14.54 -9.22
N VAL A 91 6.94 14.77 -8.14
CA VAL A 91 7.86 13.74 -7.60
C VAL A 91 7.09 12.51 -7.15
N ALA A 92 5.98 12.66 -6.43
CA ALA A 92 5.18 11.54 -5.97
C ALA A 92 4.68 10.66 -7.13
N VAL A 93 4.12 11.28 -8.18
CA VAL A 93 3.61 10.57 -9.35
C VAL A 93 4.74 9.87 -10.12
N LYS A 94 5.84 10.59 -10.40
CA LYS A 94 6.99 10.01 -11.12
C LYS A 94 7.63 8.89 -10.32
N ALA A 95 7.91 9.09 -9.04
CA ALA A 95 8.52 8.08 -8.19
C ALA A 95 7.63 6.84 -8.02
N ALA A 96 6.31 7.00 -7.93
CA ALA A 96 5.38 5.88 -7.90
C ALA A 96 5.43 5.06 -9.20
N ALA A 97 5.51 5.72 -10.37
CA ALA A 97 5.63 5.07 -11.66
C ALA A 97 6.99 4.38 -11.84
N ASP A 98 8.07 5.04 -11.44
CA ASP A 98 9.45 4.58 -11.63
C ASP A 98 9.82 3.43 -10.68
N LEU A 99 9.40 3.50 -9.42
CA LEU A 99 9.86 2.62 -8.33
C LEU A 99 8.79 1.67 -7.81
N GLY A 100 7.51 2.07 -7.83
CA GLY A 100 6.43 1.31 -7.20
C GLY A 100 6.28 -0.12 -7.73
N LEU A 101 6.44 -0.32 -9.04
CA LEU A 101 6.37 -1.63 -9.68
C LEU A 101 7.45 -2.61 -9.19
N LEU A 102 8.63 -2.09 -8.80
CA LEU A 102 9.72 -2.93 -8.30
C LEU A 102 9.37 -3.60 -6.97
N PHE A 103 8.58 -2.91 -6.13
CA PHE A 103 8.07 -3.46 -4.87
C PHE A 103 6.93 -4.46 -5.09
N LEU A 104 6.05 -4.21 -6.06
CA LEU A 104 5.00 -5.16 -6.46
C LEU A 104 5.59 -6.46 -7.00
N ASP A 105 6.68 -6.37 -7.75
CA ASP A 105 7.40 -7.52 -8.31
C ASP A 105 8.32 -8.21 -7.27
N GLY A 106 8.47 -7.65 -6.07
CA GLY A 106 9.36 -8.17 -5.03
C GLY A 106 10.85 -8.04 -5.35
N LEU A 107 11.21 -7.09 -6.24
CA LEU A 107 12.59 -6.88 -6.69
C LEU A 107 13.38 -5.92 -5.81
N ALA A 108 12.71 -5.07 -5.03
CA ALA A 108 13.33 -4.06 -4.18
C ALA A 108 12.97 -4.30 -2.71
N ASP A 109 13.95 -4.06 -1.83
CA ASP A 109 13.83 -4.17 -0.38
C ASP A 109 13.87 -2.79 0.32
N GLY A 110 14.33 -1.74 -0.37
CA GLY A 110 14.40 -0.37 0.13
C GLY A 110 14.15 0.66 -0.96
N ILE A 111 13.71 1.87 -0.55
CA ILE A 111 13.45 3.00 -1.42
C ILE A 111 14.29 4.20 -1.00
N TRP A 112 14.83 4.91 -1.97
CA TRP A 112 15.55 6.17 -1.78
C TRP A 112 15.18 7.16 -2.89
N ILE A 113 14.36 8.12 -2.52
CA ILE A 113 14.02 9.25 -3.38
C ILE A 113 15.01 10.39 -3.08
N ASP A 114 15.88 10.70 -4.04
CA ASP A 114 16.79 11.83 -3.97
C ASP A 114 16.13 13.07 -4.61
N ALA A 115 15.50 13.91 -3.81
CA ALA A 115 14.78 15.11 -4.21
C ALA A 115 15.23 16.30 -3.33
N PRO A 116 16.42 16.87 -3.56
CA PRO A 116 17.04 17.86 -2.68
C PRO A 116 16.28 19.19 -2.59
N GLN A 117 15.36 19.46 -3.51
CA GLN A 117 14.48 20.64 -3.50
C GLN A 117 13.29 20.50 -2.53
N LEU A 118 13.02 19.30 -2.05
CA LEU A 118 11.95 19.01 -1.09
C LEU A 118 12.53 18.82 0.32
N ASP A 119 11.75 19.12 1.33
CA ASP A 119 12.13 18.79 2.70
C ASP A 119 12.06 17.28 2.98
N ALA A 120 12.88 16.81 3.92
CA ALA A 120 13.01 15.41 4.25
C ALA A 120 11.69 14.75 4.71
N GLY A 121 10.80 15.50 5.37
CA GLY A 121 9.50 15.02 5.79
C GLY A 121 8.60 14.71 4.60
N THR A 122 8.53 15.61 3.63
CA THR A 122 7.78 15.43 2.38
C THR A 122 8.29 14.24 1.58
N VAL A 123 9.61 14.09 1.41
CA VAL A 123 10.21 12.94 0.71
C VAL A 123 9.84 11.64 1.42
N ARG A 124 9.97 11.60 2.73
CA ARG A 124 9.61 10.43 3.53
C ARG A 124 8.14 10.04 3.39
N GLU A 125 7.22 11.00 3.36
CA GLU A 125 5.80 10.74 3.15
C GLU A 125 5.54 10.13 1.77
N ILE A 126 6.20 10.64 0.71
CA ILE A 126 6.11 10.07 -0.64
C ILE A 126 6.60 8.62 -0.65
N GLU A 127 7.74 8.33 -0.05
CA GLU A 127 8.29 6.97 0.06
C GLU A 127 7.32 6.03 0.79
N LEU A 128 6.78 6.46 1.92
CA LEU A 128 5.81 5.68 2.69
C LEU A 128 4.51 5.43 1.91
N MET A 129 4.01 6.42 1.18
CA MET A 129 2.83 6.25 0.32
C MET A 129 3.06 5.22 -0.78
N ILE A 130 4.23 5.25 -1.45
CA ILE A 130 4.59 4.28 -2.49
C ILE A 130 4.65 2.87 -1.91
N LEU A 131 5.32 2.69 -0.76
CA LEU A 131 5.45 1.40 -0.09
C LEU A 131 4.09 0.86 0.38
N GLN A 132 3.19 1.73 0.83
CA GLN A 132 1.84 1.35 1.22
C GLN A 132 0.98 0.98 0.00
N ALA A 133 1.06 1.73 -1.09
CA ALA A 133 0.37 1.41 -2.34
C ALA A 133 0.84 0.06 -2.91
N ALA A 134 2.13 -0.24 -2.81
CA ALA A 134 2.71 -1.52 -3.19
C ALA A 134 2.47 -2.66 -2.17
N ARG A 135 1.77 -2.39 -1.07
CA ARG A 135 1.42 -3.38 -0.03
C ARG A 135 2.60 -4.00 0.71
N VAL A 136 3.77 -3.35 0.70
CA VAL A 136 4.98 -3.85 1.37
C VAL A 136 5.19 -3.25 2.75
N ARG A 137 4.64 -2.04 3.00
CA ARG A 137 4.68 -1.38 4.31
C ARG A 137 3.45 -0.52 4.54
N PHE A 138 2.80 -0.68 5.68
CA PHE A 138 1.63 0.12 6.07
C PHE A 138 2.04 1.13 7.15
N SER A 139 1.99 2.40 6.82
CA SER A 139 2.35 3.52 7.71
C SER A 139 1.15 4.29 8.21
N HIS A 140 0.01 4.21 7.49
CA HIS A 140 -1.22 4.91 7.78
C HIS A 140 -2.41 3.95 7.78
N THR A 141 -3.53 4.37 8.39
CA THR A 141 -4.82 3.69 8.25
C THR A 141 -5.25 3.70 6.78
N GLU A 142 -5.63 2.56 6.26
CA GLU A 142 -6.21 2.39 4.93
C GLU A 142 -7.73 2.47 5.03
N TYR A 143 -8.35 3.20 4.10
CA TYR A 143 -9.80 3.34 4.05
C TYR A 143 -10.35 2.73 2.77
N ILE A 144 -11.31 1.84 2.91
CA ILE A 144 -12.05 1.25 1.80
C ILE A 144 -13.44 1.84 1.83
N ALA A 145 -13.75 2.75 0.91
CA ALA A 145 -15.06 3.38 0.81
C ALA A 145 -15.74 2.97 -0.49
N CYS A 146 -17.05 2.75 -0.44
CA CYS A 146 -17.82 2.55 -1.67
C CYS A 146 -17.97 3.89 -2.42
N PRO A 147 -18.17 3.86 -3.75
CA PRO A 147 -18.29 5.09 -4.55
C PRO A 147 -19.60 5.87 -4.31
N GLY A 148 -20.48 5.37 -3.45
CA GLY A 148 -21.82 5.92 -3.25
C GLY A 148 -22.78 5.53 -4.40
N CYS A 149 -24.03 5.31 -4.07
CA CYS A 149 -25.10 5.03 -5.04
C CYS A 149 -26.44 5.45 -4.43
N GLY A 150 -27.56 5.28 -5.17
CA GLY A 150 -28.90 5.59 -4.68
C GLY A 150 -29.37 4.81 -3.44
N ARG A 151 -28.59 3.85 -2.97
CA ARG A 151 -28.82 3.08 -1.73
C ARG A 151 -28.01 3.59 -0.54
N THR A 152 -27.17 4.60 -0.73
CA THR A 152 -26.39 5.22 0.37
C THR A 152 -27.35 5.87 1.36
N LEU A 153 -27.16 5.55 2.64
CA LEU A 153 -28.12 5.88 3.70
C LEU A 153 -27.71 7.10 4.55
N TYR A 154 -26.54 7.68 4.27
CA TYR A 154 -25.97 8.84 4.98
C TYR A 154 -24.99 9.59 4.06
N ASP A 155 -24.54 10.76 4.48
CA ASP A 155 -23.48 11.51 3.80
C ASP A 155 -22.15 10.76 3.97
N LEU A 156 -21.81 9.96 2.92
CA LEU A 156 -20.66 9.06 2.93
C LEU A 156 -19.33 9.83 2.96
N GLU A 157 -19.22 10.89 2.17
CA GLU A 157 -18.00 11.68 2.03
C GLU A 157 -17.66 12.38 3.36
N ARG A 158 -18.61 13.11 3.92
CA ARG A 158 -18.45 13.77 5.22
C ARG A 158 -18.15 12.77 6.34
N THR A 159 -18.83 11.63 6.34
CA THR A 159 -18.60 10.58 7.35
C THR A 159 -17.20 10.00 7.22
N LEU A 160 -16.73 9.73 5.98
CA LEU A 160 -15.39 9.25 5.72
C LEU A 160 -14.32 10.24 6.21
N GLU A 161 -14.49 11.55 5.93
CA GLU A 161 -13.59 12.59 6.43
C GLU A 161 -13.53 12.61 7.96
N THR A 162 -14.69 12.52 8.61
CA THR A 162 -14.78 12.49 10.07
C THR A 162 -14.10 11.25 10.66
N ILE A 163 -14.28 10.08 10.05
CA ILE A 163 -13.61 8.85 10.44
C ILE A 163 -12.10 9.00 10.25
N LYS A 164 -11.64 9.50 9.10
CA LYS A 164 -10.22 9.76 8.83
C LYS A 164 -9.59 10.65 9.88
N ALA A 165 -10.22 11.76 10.22
CA ALA A 165 -9.72 12.71 11.21
C ALA A 165 -9.49 12.07 12.59
N ARG A 166 -10.29 11.06 12.95
CA ARG A 166 -10.25 10.38 14.25
C ARG A 166 -9.41 9.10 14.27
N THR A 167 -9.05 8.53 13.10
CA THR A 167 -8.41 7.21 13.00
C THR A 167 -7.10 7.20 12.23
N SER A 168 -6.68 8.30 11.59
CA SER A 168 -5.46 8.38 10.77
C SER A 168 -4.17 8.09 11.54
N HIS A 169 -4.16 8.24 12.86
CA HIS A 169 -3.01 7.97 13.73
C HIS A 169 -2.77 6.47 13.99
N PHE A 170 -3.76 5.61 13.72
CA PHE A 170 -3.55 4.16 13.81
C PHE A 170 -2.68 3.68 12.64
N ARG A 171 -1.85 2.69 12.91
CA ARG A 171 -0.99 2.05 11.90
C ARG A 171 -1.47 0.63 11.64
N ASN A 172 -1.22 0.14 10.43
CA ASN A 172 -1.59 -1.23 10.04
C ASN A 172 -3.08 -1.55 10.21
N LEU A 173 -3.94 -0.56 10.01
CA LEU A 173 -5.39 -0.67 10.18
C LEU A 173 -6.09 -0.42 8.85
N LYS A 174 -7.13 -1.19 8.55
CA LYS A 174 -8.02 -1.01 7.41
C LYS A 174 -9.44 -0.82 7.88
N ILE A 175 -10.07 0.29 7.50
CA ILE A 175 -11.45 0.62 7.86
C ILE A 175 -12.30 0.68 6.60
N GLY A 176 -13.34 -0.15 6.53
CA GLY A 176 -14.38 -0.11 5.51
C GLY A 176 -15.46 0.90 5.89
N VAL A 177 -15.80 1.83 4.98
CA VAL A 177 -16.88 2.82 5.17
C VAL A 177 -17.87 2.66 4.03
N MET A 178 -19.00 2.01 4.31
CA MET A 178 -19.96 1.55 3.30
C MET A 178 -21.32 2.20 3.48
N GLY A 179 -21.82 2.82 2.40
CA GLY A 179 -23.09 3.52 2.40
C GLY A 179 -24.31 2.65 2.67
N CYS A 180 -24.25 1.35 2.38
CA CYS A 180 -25.35 0.41 2.62
C CYS A 180 -24.88 -1.02 2.84
N ILE A 181 -25.76 -1.86 3.40
CA ILE A 181 -25.49 -3.28 3.70
C ILE A 181 -25.50 -4.19 2.46
N VAL A 182 -25.99 -3.73 1.31
CA VAL A 182 -26.21 -4.62 0.14
C VAL A 182 -24.91 -5.15 -0.42
N ASN A 183 -23.97 -4.26 -0.77
CA ASN A 183 -22.67 -4.63 -1.31
C ASN A 183 -21.53 -4.42 -0.29
N GLY A 184 -21.78 -3.55 0.71
CA GLY A 184 -20.75 -3.11 1.65
C GLY A 184 -19.94 -4.23 2.30
N PRO A 185 -20.56 -5.26 2.90
CA PRO A 185 -19.81 -6.35 3.51
C PRO A 185 -18.89 -7.11 2.54
N GLY A 186 -19.27 -7.21 1.26
CA GLY A 186 -18.43 -7.82 0.22
C GLY A 186 -17.27 -6.92 -0.20
N GLU A 187 -17.55 -5.64 -0.41
CA GLU A 187 -16.55 -4.64 -0.87
C GLU A 187 -15.49 -4.35 0.20
N MET A 188 -15.83 -4.48 1.48
CA MET A 188 -14.89 -4.32 2.60
C MET A 188 -14.36 -5.63 3.17
N ALA A 189 -14.40 -6.72 2.41
CA ALA A 189 -14.06 -8.07 2.92
C ALA A 189 -12.64 -8.17 3.52
N ASP A 190 -11.73 -7.28 3.10
CA ASP A 190 -10.34 -7.19 3.59
C ASP A 190 -10.15 -6.15 4.69
N ALA A 191 -11.21 -5.45 5.11
CA ALA A 191 -11.11 -4.47 6.19
C ALA A 191 -11.04 -5.16 7.57
N ASP A 192 -10.29 -4.55 8.48
CA ASP A 192 -10.26 -4.99 9.89
C ASP A 192 -11.55 -4.59 10.60
N TYR A 193 -12.06 -3.40 10.28
CA TYR A 193 -13.32 -2.88 10.82
C TYR A 193 -14.20 -2.32 9.71
N GLY A 194 -15.51 -2.39 9.90
CA GLY A 194 -16.50 -1.85 8.97
C GLY A 194 -17.51 -0.94 9.64
N TYR A 195 -17.75 0.21 9.02
CA TYR A 195 -18.82 1.15 9.33
C TYR A 195 -19.83 1.12 8.18
N VAL A 196 -20.97 0.51 8.38
CA VAL A 196 -21.90 0.15 7.30
C VAL A 196 -23.30 0.71 7.57
N GLY A 197 -23.85 1.47 6.62
CA GLY A 197 -25.23 1.94 6.67
C GLY A 197 -26.23 0.78 6.65
N ALA A 198 -27.08 0.69 7.67
CA ALA A 198 -28.07 -0.38 7.82
C ALA A 198 -29.50 0.09 7.51
N ALA A 199 -29.83 1.30 7.93
CA ALA A 199 -31.08 2.02 7.65
C ALA A 199 -30.83 3.53 7.78
N PRO A 200 -31.78 4.41 7.39
CA PRO A 200 -31.62 5.84 7.60
C PRO A 200 -31.30 6.17 9.08
N GLY A 201 -30.15 6.85 9.31
CA GLY A 201 -29.65 7.18 10.65
C GLY A 201 -29.20 5.98 11.50
N ARG A 202 -29.00 4.82 10.91
CA ARG A 202 -28.60 3.59 11.61
C ARG A 202 -27.41 2.93 10.95
N ILE A 203 -26.44 2.54 11.76
CA ILE A 203 -25.17 1.93 11.37
C ILE A 203 -25.03 0.53 11.98
N THR A 204 -24.34 -0.33 11.27
CA THR A 204 -23.86 -1.62 11.76
C THR A 204 -22.33 -1.62 11.74
N LEU A 205 -21.71 -2.01 12.83
CA LEU A 205 -20.27 -2.17 12.95
C LEU A 205 -19.84 -3.63 12.75
N TYR A 206 -18.72 -3.77 12.05
CA TYR A 206 -18.11 -5.05 11.76
C TYR A 206 -16.69 -5.11 12.29
N ARG A 207 -16.26 -6.33 12.67
CA ARG A 207 -14.86 -6.72 12.85
C ARG A 207 -14.54 -7.77 11.78
N GLY A 208 -13.72 -7.42 10.81
CA GLY A 208 -13.57 -8.20 9.60
C GLY A 208 -14.92 -8.44 8.93
N ARG A 209 -15.31 -9.70 8.79
CA ARG A 209 -16.61 -10.10 8.21
C ARG A 209 -17.72 -10.32 9.24
N THR A 210 -17.40 -10.20 10.52
CA THR A 210 -18.35 -10.49 11.61
C THR A 210 -19.02 -9.20 12.08
N VAL A 211 -20.35 -9.23 12.18
CA VAL A 211 -21.12 -8.15 12.79
C VAL A 211 -20.85 -8.13 14.30
N VAL A 212 -20.42 -6.97 14.80
CA VAL A 212 -20.17 -6.76 16.24
C VAL A 212 -21.36 -6.07 16.89
N GLU A 213 -21.89 -5.02 16.26
CA GLU A 213 -23.01 -4.28 16.82
C GLU A 213 -23.95 -3.81 15.69
N ARG A 214 -25.26 -3.91 15.93
CA ARG A 214 -26.28 -3.57 14.94
C ARG A 214 -27.14 -2.39 15.42
N ASN A 215 -27.74 -1.69 14.45
CA ASN A 215 -28.76 -0.68 14.70
C ASN A 215 -28.32 0.48 15.61
N ILE A 216 -27.04 0.85 15.52
CA ILE A 216 -26.46 1.95 16.29
C ILE A 216 -26.95 3.27 15.71
N PRO A 217 -27.36 4.25 16.53
CA PRO A 217 -27.59 5.62 16.05
C PRO A 217 -26.34 6.18 15.38
N GLN A 218 -26.50 6.84 14.22
CA GLN A 218 -25.35 7.33 13.44
C GLN A 218 -24.45 8.26 14.26
N GLU A 219 -25.03 9.07 15.12
CA GLU A 219 -24.35 10.00 16.01
C GLU A 219 -23.42 9.32 17.03
N GLU A 220 -23.72 8.07 17.42
CA GLU A 220 -22.91 7.29 18.36
C GLU A 220 -21.91 6.36 17.65
N ALA A 221 -22.13 6.08 16.37
CA ALA A 221 -21.47 4.98 15.69
C ALA A 221 -19.95 5.16 15.56
N LEU A 222 -19.48 6.40 15.42
CA LEU A 222 -18.03 6.67 15.35
C LEU A 222 -17.35 6.41 16.69
N ASP A 223 -17.92 6.86 17.78
CA ASP A 223 -17.35 6.64 19.13
C ASP A 223 -17.36 5.15 19.47
N ARG A 224 -18.39 4.40 19.06
CA ARG A 224 -18.45 2.95 19.19
C ARG A 224 -17.36 2.24 18.36
N LEU A 225 -17.12 2.71 17.12
CA LEU A 225 -16.05 2.21 16.28
C LEU A 225 -14.68 2.42 16.93
N LEU A 226 -14.41 3.61 17.47
CA LEU A 226 -13.15 3.92 18.14
C LEU A 226 -12.96 3.04 19.38
N ALA A 227 -13.99 2.92 20.23
CA ALA A 227 -13.94 2.04 21.41
C ALA A 227 -13.67 0.57 21.02
N LEU A 228 -14.21 0.10 19.90
CA LEU A 228 -13.96 -1.24 19.37
C LEU A 228 -12.49 -1.41 18.96
N ILE A 229 -11.94 -0.44 18.22
CA ILE A 229 -10.53 -0.47 17.76
C ILE A 229 -9.56 -0.44 18.95
N GLU A 230 -9.80 0.45 19.91
CA GLU A 230 -8.94 0.60 21.11
C GLU A 230 -8.94 -0.65 21.98
N ARG A 231 -10.12 -1.25 22.21
CA ARG A 231 -10.24 -2.50 22.95
C ARG A 231 -9.41 -3.61 22.32
N ASP A 232 -9.55 -3.80 21.01
CA ASP A 232 -8.84 -4.85 20.27
C ASP A 232 -7.34 -4.61 20.18
N SER A 233 -6.91 -3.34 20.19
CA SER A 233 -5.51 -2.96 20.22
C SER A 233 -4.87 -3.30 21.58
N ASN A 234 -5.62 -3.15 22.67
CA ASN A 234 -5.18 -3.47 24.02
C ASN A 234 -5.12 -4.99 24.28
N GLU A 235 -5.95 -5.79 23.60
CA GLU A 235 -5.93 -7.25 23.68
C GLU A 235 -4.75 -7.91 22.94
N LYS A 236 -4.11 -7.17 22.02
CA LYS A 236 -2.97 -7.65 21.20
C LYS A 236 -1.60 -7.30 21.76
N ASN A 237 -1.52 -6.45 22.78
CA ASN A 237 -0.31 -6.06 23.51
C ASN A 237 -0.18 -6.86 24.82
#